data_0dc78fdff3f70ad170f51662156e746e
#
_entry.id   0dc78fdff3f70ad170f51662156e746e
#
_cell.length_a   1.000
_cell.length_b   1.000
_cell.length_c   1.000
_cell.angle_alpha   90.00
_cell.angle_beta   90.00
_cell.angle_gamma   90.00
#
_symmetry.space_group_name_H-M   'P 1'
#
loop_
_entity.id
_entity.type
_entity.pdbx_description
1 polymer ?
#
loop_
_entity_poly.entity_id
_entity_poly.type
_entity_poly.pdbx_seq_one_letter_code
_entity_poly.pdbx_strand_id
1 'polypeptide(L)'
;MDRFARLHLLYGTDGFDRLSGKSVAVFGLGGVGSYAVEGLVRGGIGRLTLIDFDKVDITNLNRQLHALEGTVGRPKTLVMAERCRAINPDVAVESIEAFYSADNGEELLGRGYDYVLDCIDHVTAKLHLIERCVIHSLPIISSMGA
;
A
#
# COMPACT_ATOMS: atom_id res chain seq x y z
N MET A 1 -3.67 -27.04 2.68
CA MET A 1 -2.33 -26.45 2.96
C MET A 1 -2.50 -24.95 3.01
N ASP A 2 -1.99 -24.33 4.08
CA ASP A 2 -2.07 -22.89 4.25
C ASP A 2 -1.08 -22.16 3.31
N ARG A 3 -1.54 -21.11 2.61
CA ARG A 3 -0.71 -20.29 1.72
C ARG A 3 0.45 -19.61 2.45
N PHE A 4 0.30 -19.39 3.75
CA PHE A 4 1.28 -18.74 4.61
C PHE A 4 2.11 -19.71 5.46
N ALA A 5 2.07 -21.02 5.17
CA ALA A 5 2.78 -22.03 5.95
C ALA A 5 4.27 -21.70 6.16
N ARG A 6 4.93 -21.11 5.16
CA ARG A 6 6.35 -20.71 5.27
C ARG A 6 6.55 -19.54 6.22
N LEU A 7 5.57 -18.61 6.29
CA LEU A 7 5.62 -17.48 7.22
C LEU A 7 5.42 -17.93 8.66
N HIS A 8 4.56 -18.91 8.88
CA HIS A 8 4.40 -19.53 10.20
C HIS A 8 5.71 -20.16 10.72
N LEU A 9 6.52 -20.74 9.82
CA LEU A 9 7.83 -21.26 10.19
C LEU A 9 8.82 -20.13 10.59
N LEU A 10 8.67 -18.96 9.96
CA LEU A 10 9.56 -17.82 10.21
C LEU A 10 9.17 -17.03 11.45
N TYR A 11 7.89 -16.72 11.61
CA TYR A 11 7.39 -15.81 12.65
C TYR A 11 6.72 -16.51 13.83
N GLY A 12 6.46 -17.81 13.71
CA GLY A 12 5.56 -18.54 14.61
C GLY A 12 4.09 -18.15 14.37
N THR A 13 3.18 -18.93 14.95
CA THR A 13 1.74 -18.69 14.79
C THR A 13 1.33 -17.33 15.39
N ASP A 14 1.79 -17.02 16.60
CA ASP A 14 1.48 -15.75 17.28
C ASP A 14 2.01 -14.52 16.52
N GLY A 15 3.19 -14.63 15.93
CA GLY A 15 3.78 -13.56 15.11
C GLY A 15 2.99 -13.33 13.83
N PHE A 16 2.60 -14.40 13.17
CA PHE A 16 1.76 -14.34 11.97
C PHE A 16 0.37 -13.77 12.28
N ASP A 17 -0.28 -14.21 13.35
CA ASP A 17 -1.61 -13.73 13.76
C ASP A 17 -1.60 -12.23 14.04
N ARG A 18 -0.52 -11.73 14.65
CA ARG A 18 -0.34 -10.29 14.83
C ARG A 18 -0.24 -9.53 13.51
N LEU A 19 0.51 -10.05 12.52
CA LEU A 19 0.60 -9.45 11.19
C LEU A 19 -0.74 -9.45 10.47
N SER A 20 -1.45 -10.56 10.51
CA SER A 20 -2.75 -10.70 9.84
C SER A 20 -3.84 -9.79 10.45
N GLY A 21 -3.66 -9.35 11.69
CA GLY A 21 -4.53 -8.38 12.37
C GLY A 21 -4.20 -6.91 12.08
N LYS A 22 -3.13 -6.61 11.34
CA LYS A 22 -2.67 -5.24 11.10
C LYS A 22 -3.29 -4.59 9.87
N SER A 23 -3.44 -3.25 9.96
CA SER A 23 -3.92 -2.38 8.89
C SER A 23 -2.78 -1.45 8.45
N VAL A 24 -2.45 -1.49 7.16
CA VAL A 24 -1.37 -0.70 6.58
C VAL A 24 -1.90 0.14 5.42
N ALA A 25 -1.58 1.43 5.42
CA ALA A 25 -1.85 2.33 4.32
C ALA A 25 -0.60 2.56 3.49
N VAL A 26 -0.73 2.47 2.17
CA VAL A 26 0.35 2.75 1.22
C VAL A 26 -0.04 3.95 0.38
N PHE A 27 0.71 5.02 0.52
CA PHE A 27 0.55 6.26 -0.23
C PHE A 27 1.54 6.28 -1.39
N GLY A 28 1.02 6.23 -2.61
CA GLY A 28 1.80 6.15 -3.83
C GLY A 28 2.04 4.71 -4.31
N LEU A 29 1.60 4.42 -5.53
CA LEU A 29 1.69 3.11 -6.17
C LEU A 29 2.57 3.15 -7.43
N GLY A 30 3.72 3.77 -7.32
CA GLY A 30 4.73 3.80 -8.38
C GLY A 30 5.68 2.60 -8.33
N GLY A 31 6.92 2.81 -8.75
CA GLY A 31 7.96 1.77 -8.76
C GLY A 31 8.38 1.24 -7.39
N VAL A 32 8.17 2.03 -6.33
CA VAL A 32 8.41 1.59 -4.95
C VAL A 32 7.12 1.06 -4.33
N GLY A 33 6.03 1.86 -4.35
CA GLY A 33 4.77 1.51 -3.68
C GLY A 33 4.12 0.24 -4.21
N SER A 34 4.16 -0.01 -5.51
CA SER A 34 3.58 -1.23 -6.08
C SER A 34 4.28 -2.50 -5.57
N TYR A 35 5.59 -2.50 -5.47
CA TYR A 35 6.35 -3.62 -4.90
C TYR A 35 6.20 -3.72 -3.38
N ALA A 36 6.06 -2.58 -2.68
CA ALA A 36 5.77 -2.59 -1.24
C ALA A 36 4.43 -3.29 -0.94
N VAL A 37 3.39 -2.97 -1.70
CA VAL A 37 2.07 -3.65 -1.59
C VAL A 37 2.20 -5.14 -1.84
N GLU A 38 2.94 -5.55 -2.86
CA GLU A 38 3.21 -6.96 -3.16
C GLU A 38 3.84 -7.66 -1.96
N GLY A 39 4.86 -7.06 -1.37
CA GLY A 39 5.53 -7.61 -0.19
C GLY A 39 4.60 -7.73 1.02
N LEU A 40 3.77 -6.72 1.27
CA LEU A 40 2.82 -6.72 2.38
C LEU A 40 1.74 -7.81 2.25
N VAL A 41 1.11 -7.92 1.07
CA VAL A 41 0.06 -8.94 0.87
C VAL A 41 0.62 -10.34 0.93
N ARG A 42 1.81 -10.58 0.38
CA ARG A 42 2.50 -11.88 0.46
C ARG A 42 3.01 -12.17 1.87
N GLY A 43 3.30 -11.12 2.64
CA GLY A 43 3.67 -11.20 4.06
C GLY A 43 2.49 -11.44 5.01
N GLY A 44 1.26 -11.48 4.51
CA GLY A 44 0.08 -11.83 5.30
C GLY A 44 -0.57 -10.67 6.05
N ILE A 45 -0.30 -9.43 5.68
CA ILE A 45 -1.02 -8.27 6.24
C ILE A 45 -2.52 -8.42 5.95
N GLY A 46 -3.34 -8.25 6.97
CA GLY A 46 -4.78 -8.53 6.87
C GLY A 46 -5.59 -7.41 6.23
N ARG A 47 -5.15 -6.15 6.34
CA ARG A 47 -5.85 -5.00 5.74
C ARG A 47 -4.86 -4.05 5.06
N LEU A 48 -5.17 -3.69 3.83
CA LEU A 48 -4.39 -2.73 3.03
C LEU A 48 -5.31 -1.62 2.53
N THR A 49 -4.85 -0.38 2.67
CA THR A 49 -5.47 0.78 2.02
C THR A 49 -4.48 1.35 1.01
N LEU A 50 -4.89 1.41 -0.24
CA LEU A 50 -4.07 1.82 -1.37
C LEU A 50 -4.51 3.19 -1.83
N ILE A 51 -3.62 4.17 -1.76
CA ILE A 51 -3.92 5.57 -2.11
C ILE A 51 -3.01 6.01 -3.25
N ASP A 52 -3.59 6.30 -4.39
CA ASP A 52 -2.93 6.85 -5.57
C ASP A 52 -3.98 7.48 -6.49
N PHE A 53 -3.63 8.52 -7.23
CA PHE A 53 -4.56 9.22 -8.12
C PHE A 53 -4.37 8.88 -9.59
N ASP A 54 -3.28 8.18 -9.93
CA ASP A 54 -2.91 7.91 -11.31
C ASP A 54 -3.59 6.68 -11.89
N LYS A 55 -3.67 6.69 -13.21
CA LYS A 55 -3.90 5.50 -14.03
C LYS A 55 -2.58 4.92 -14.50
N VAL A 56 -2.58 3.64 -14.78
CA VAL A 56 -1.42 2.96 -15.38
C VAL A 56 -1.12 3.57 -16.74
N ASP A 57 0.12 3.98 -16.93
CA ASP A 57 0.64 4.52 -18.19
C ASP A 57 1.62 3.54 -18.83
N ILE A 58 1.71 3.56 -20.15
CA ILE A 58 2.61 2.69 -20.90
C ILE A 58 4.08 2.88 -20.49
N THR A 59 4.45 4.09 -20.08
CA THR A 59 5.80 4.40 -19.59
C THR A 59 6.11 3.83 -18.21
N ASN A 60 5.12 3.29 -17.53
CA ASN A 60 5.30 2.63 -16.22
C ASN A 60 5.80 1.18 -16.34
N LEU A 61 5.70 0.57 -17.53
CA LEU A 61 5.99 -0.86 -17.73
C LEU A 61 7.41 -1.26 -17.32
N ASN A 62 8.36 -0.34 -17.41
CA ASN A 62 9.76 -0.65 -17.12
C ASN A 62 10.07 -0.84 -15.62
N ARG A 63 9.18 -0.39 -14.72
CA ARG A 63 9.50 -0.37 -13.29
C ARG A 63 8.32 -0.51 -12.31
N GLN A 64 7.08 -0.43 -12.77
CA GLN A 64 5.90 -0.49 -11.88
C GLN A 64 5.19 -1.83 -12.05
N LEU A 65 4.98 -2.52 -10.93
CA LEU A 65 4.52 -3.91 -10.90
C LEU A 65 3.15 -4.11 -11.57
N HIS A 66 2.23 -3.15 -11.36
CA HIS A 66 0.87 -3.20 -11.91
C HIS A 66 0.82 -2.96 -13.43
N ALA A 67 1.91 -2.41 -14.01
CA ALA A 67 1.92 -1.98 -15.40
C ALA A 67 2.19 -3.16 -16.33
N LEU A 68 1.18 -3.52 -17.09
CA LEU A 68 1.16 -4.56 -18.11
C LEU A 68 0.42 -4.01 -19.34
N GLU A 69 0.62 -4.60 -20.52
CA GLU A 69 -0.13 -4.24 -21.72
C GLU A 69 -1.65 -4.17 -21.48
N GLY A 70 -2.19 -5.14 -20.75
CA GLY A 70 -3.62 -5.23 -20.47
C GLY A 70 -4.13 -4.32 -19.36
N THR A 71 -3.26 -3.61 -18.62
CA THR A 71 -3.66 -2.75 -17.49
C THR A 71 -3.54 -1.26 -17.79
N VAL A 72 -2.91 -0.86 -18.90
CA VAL A 72 -2.77 0.55 -19.29
C VAL A 72 -4.13 1.24 -19.35
N GLY A 73 -4.22 2.43 -18.74
CA GLY A 73 -5.45 3.23 -18.67
C GLY A 73 -6.35 2.92 -17.50
N ARG A 74 -6.07 1.87 -16.73
CA ARG A 74 -6.85 1.51 -15.54
C ARG A 74 -6.27 2.21 -14.29
N PRO A 75 -7.11 2.56 -13.29
CA PRO A 75 -6.62 3.11 -12.03
C PRO A 75 -5.62 2.18 -11.35
N LYS A 76 -4.47 2.71 -10.94
CA LYS A 76 -3.42 1.92 -10.26
C LYS A 76 -3.95 1.24 -8.99
N THR A 77 -4.77 1.94 -8.22
CA THR A 77 -5.36 1.40 -6.98
C THR A 77 -6.24 0.19 -7.24
N LEU A 78 -7.03 0.19 -8.29
CA LEU A 78 -7.91 -0.94 -8.64
C LEU A 78 -7.10 -2.14 -9.14
N VAL A 79 -6.11 -1.91 -10.02
CA VAL A 79 -5.26 -2.99 -10.54
C VAL A 79 -4.49 -3.66 -9.41
N MET A 80 -3.92 -2.88 -8.48
CA MET A 80 -3.22 -3.43 -7.33
C MET A 80 -4.15 -4.15 -6.35
N ALA A 81 -5.37 -3.65 -6.14
CA ALA A 81 -6.35 -4.32 -5.28
C ALA A 81 -6.78 -5.68 -5.85
N GLU A 82 -7.01 -5.78 -7.15
CA GLU A 82 -7.28 -7.06 -7.82
C GLU A 82 -6.12 -8.04 -7.62
N ARG A 83 -4.89 -7.57 -7.79
CA ARG A 83 -3.69 -8.37 -7.57
C ARG A 83 -3.58 -8.86 -6.14
N CYS A 84 -3.83 -8.01 -5.16
CA CYS A 84 -3.83 -8.39 -3.74
C CYS A 84 -4.82 -9.52 -3.46
N ARG A 85 -6.04 -9.41 -3.98
CA ARG A 85 -7.07 -10.45 -3.82
C ARG A 85 -6.74 -11.75 -4.55
N ALA A 86 -6.04 -11.66 -5.67
CA ALA A 86 -5.55 -12.84 -6.39
C ALA A 86 -4.45 -13.59 -5.61
N ILE A 87 -3.65 -12.88 -4.82
CA ILE A 87 -2.62 -13.46 -3.94
C ILE A 87 -3.25 -14.01 -2.66
N ASN A 88 -4.09 -13.20 -2.00
CA ASN A 88 -4.78 -13.56 -0.77
C ASN A 88 -6.25 -13.13 -0.85
N PRO A 89 -7.19 -14.05 -1.13
CA PRO A 89 -8.62 -13.72 -1.20
C PRO A 89 -9.21 -13.17 0.09
N ASP A 90 -8.57 -13.44 1.24
CA ASP A 90 -9.06 -13.03 2.55
C ASP A 90 -8.57 -11.63 2.96
N VAL A 91 -7.66 -11.01 2.19
CA VAL A 91 -7.18 -9.66 2.49
C VAL A 91 -8.28 -8.62 2.29
N ALA A 92 -8.46 -7.74 3.27
CA ALA A 92 -9.32 -6.57 3.13
C ALA A 92 -8.55 -5.46 2.44
N VAL A 93 -8.90 -5.13 1.18
CA VAL A 93 -8.24 -4.07 0.41
C VAL A 93 -9.23 -2.97 0.11
N GLU A 94 -8.88 -1.76 0.49
CA GLU A 94 -9.58 -0.52 0.12
C GLU A 94 -8.75 0.25 -0.91
N SER A 95 -9.38 0.69 -1.99
CA SER A 95 -8.77 1.49 -3.05
C SER A 95 -9.29 2.91 -2.97
N ILE A 96 -8.40 3.88 -2.86
CA ILE A 96 -8.75 5.31 -2.81
C ILE A 96 -8.01 6.02 -3.94
N GLU A 97 -8.76 6.42 -4.97
CA GLU A 97 -8.26 7.28 -6.04
C GLU A 97 -8.20 8.72 -5.55
N ALA A 98 -7.09 9.11 -4.94
CA ALA A 98 -6.89 10.46 -4.45
C ALA A 98 -5.42 10.87 -4.50
N PHE A 99 -5.20 12.15 -4.75
CA PHE A 99 -3.92 12.81 -4.53
C PHE A 99 -3.85 13.27 -3.08
N TYR A 100 -2.87 12.79 -2.32
CA TYR A 100 -2.69 13.23 -0.95
C TYR A 100 -2.25 14.70 -0.90
N SER A 101 -2.96 15.51 -0.12
CA SER A 101 -2.64 16.91 0.12
C SER A 101 -3.07 17.34 1.52
N ALA A 102 -2.76 18.58 1.89
CA ALA A 102 -3.22 19.16 3.16
C ALA A 102 -4.76 19.20 3.27
N ASP A 103 -5.47 19.27 2.14
CA ASP A 103 -6.94 19.38 2.13
C ASP A 103 -7.63 18.07 2.54
N ASN A 104 -7.04 16.90 2.24
CA ASN A 104 -7.64 15.60 2.52
C ASN A 104 -6.83 14.76 3.51
N GLY A 105 -5.68 15.24 3.96
CA GLY A 105 -4.76 14.48 4.79
C GLY A 105 -5.35 13.98 6.10
N GLU A 106 -6.08 14.81 6.82
CA GLU A 106 -6.70 14.42 8.09
C GLU A 106 -7.77 13.33 7.91
N GLU A 107 -8.58 13.44 6.87
CA GLU A 107 -9.59 12.42 6.56
C GLU A 107 -8.93 11.10 6.18
N LEU A 108 -7.92 11.13 5.32
CA LEU A 108 -7.21 9.93 4.88
C LEU A 108 -6.44 9.24 6.01
N LEU A 109 -5.86 10.00 6.93
CA LEU A 109 -5.10 9.45 8.07
C LEU A 109 -5.98 9.04 9.25
N GLY A 110 -7.22 9.48 9.31
CA GLY A 110 -8.17 9.18 10.39
C GLY A 110 -8.86 7.82 10.31
N ARG A 111 -8.38 6.89 9.49
CA ARG A 111 -9.05 5.61 9.21
C ARG A 111 -8.57 4.43 10.04
N GLY A 112 -7.69 4.66 11.02
CA GLY A 112 -7.29 3.63 11.99
C GLY A 112 -6.18 2.70 11.50
N TYR A 113 -5.20 3.21 10.77
CA TYR A 113 -4.04 2.42 10.35
C TYR A 113 -3.10 2.13 11.52
N ASP A 114 -2.48 0.95 11.49
CA ASP A 114 -1.38 0.61 12.40
C ASP A 114 -0.04 1.13 11.88
N TYR A 115 0.11 1.29 10.56
CA TYR A 115 1.35 1.72 9.91
C TYR A 115 1.07 2.40 8.58
N VAL A 116 1.92 3.36 8.23
CA VAL A 116 1.88 4.07 6.95
C VAL A 116 3.17 3.87 6.18
N LEU A 117 3.07 3.52 4.90
CA LEU A 117 4.16 3.55 3.95
C LEU A 117 3.99 4.78 3.05
N ASP A 118 4.98 5.67 3.10
CA ASP A 118 5.07 6.82 2.21
C ASP A 118 5.98 6.47 1.03
N CYS A 119 5.35 6.27 -0.13
CA CYS A 119 6.01 6.02 -1.41
C CYS A 119 5.70 7.12 -2.42
N ILE A 120 5.35 8.31 -1.94
CA ILE A 120 5.01 9.48 -2.76
C ILE A 120 6.30 10.07 -3.34
N ASP A 121 6.26 10.47 -4.61
CA ASP A 121 7.36 11.19 -5.29
C ASP A 121 7.23 12.72 -5.23
N HIS A 122 6.05 13.24 -4.90
CA HIS A 122 5.79 14.68 -4.76
C HIS A 122 6.26 15.18 -3.39
N VAL A 123 7.31 16.00 -3.36
CA VAL A 123 8.02 16.41 -2.13
C VAL A 123 7.11 17.12 -1.12
N THR A 124 6.31 18.08 -1.56
CA THR A 124 5.41 18.84 -0.67
C THR A 124 4.38 17.91 0.01
N ALA A 125 3.76 17.02 -0.75
CA ALA A 125 2.81 16.05 -0.22
C ALA A 125 3.51 15.07 0.75
N LYS A 126 4.69 14.58 0.41
CA LYS A 126 5.52 13.71 1.25
C LYS A 126 5.84 14.33 2.60
N LEU A 127 6.31 15.57 2.61
CA LEU A 127 6.68 16.28 3.85
C LEU A 127 5.45 16.49 4.73
N HIS A 128 4.33 16.86 4.16
CA HIS A 128 3.07 17.03 4.89
C HIS A 128 2.60 15.69 5.49
N LEU A 129 2.64 14.60 4.72
CA LEU A 129 2.26 13.26 5.20
C LEU A 129 3.13 12.83 6.39
N ILE A 130 4.44 12.99 6.29
CA ILE A 130 5.38 12.64 7.36
C ILE A 130 5.07 13.45 8.63
N GLU A 131 4.92 14.77 8.50
CA GLU A 131 4.61 15.66 9.61
C GLU A 131 3.31 15.26 10.31
N ARG A 132 2.24 15.00 9.54
CA ARG A 132 0.95 14.61 10.11
C ARG A 132 1.00 13.26 10.82
N CYS A 133 1.71 12.29 10.26
CA CYS A 133 1.91 10.99 10.92
C CYS A 133 2.66 11.15 12.25
N VAL A 134 3.70 11.98 12.29
CA VAL A 134 4.44 12.23 13.54
C VAL A 134 3.54 12.90 14.58
N ILE A 135 2.78 13.92 14.20
CA ILE A 135 1.84 14.62 15.11
C ILE A 135 0.80 13.66 15.67
N HIS A 136 0.27 12.75 14.87
CA HIS A 136 -0.73 11.76 15.30
C HIS A 136 -0.14 10.50 15.93
N SER A 137 1.17 10.43 16.14
CA SER A 137 1.87 9.24 16.65
C SER A 137 1.59 7.98 15.81
N LEU A 138 1.39 8.15 14.52
CA LEU A 138 1.14 7.08 13.56
C LEU A 138 2.48 6.64 12.96
N PRO A 139 2.90 5.37 13.17
CA PRO A 139 4.16 4.88 12.62
C PRO A 139 4.20 5.02 11.10
N ILE A 140 5.31 5.54 10.60
CA ILE A 140 5.51 5.76 9.16
C ILE A 140 6.93 5.35 8.76
N ILE A 141 7.05 4.74 7.60
CA ILE A 141 8.31 4.60 6.89
C ILE A 141 8.20 5.33 5.55
N SER A 142 9.22 6.11 5.23
CA SER A 142 9.25 6.92 4.02
C SER A 142 10.34 6.45 3.08
N SER A 143 9.99 6.33 1.80
CA SER A 143 10.91 6.02 0.71
C SER A 143 10.67 7.02 -0.42
N MET A 144 11.67 7.21 -1.29
CA MET A 144 11.44 7.99 -2.50
C MET A 144 10.55 7.19 -3.47
N GLY A 145 9.62 7.88 -4.13
CA GLY A 145 8.78 7.30 -5.17
C GLY A 145 9.53 7.15 -6.49
N ALA A 146 9.07 6.24 -7.34
CA ALA A 146 9.62 6.02 -8.67
C ALA A 146 8.55 5.64 -9.71
#